data_ea9fd13f0bff9a2069fa9694c8d3a772
#
_entry.id   ea9fd13f0bff9a2069fa9694c8d3a772
#
_cell.length_a   1.000
_cell.length_b   1.000
_cell.length_c   1.000
_cell.angle_alpha   90.00
_cell.angle_beta   90.00
_cell.angle_gamma   90.00
#
_symmetry.space_group_name_H-M   'P 1'
#
loop_
_entity.id
_entity.type
_entity.pdbx_description
1 polymer ?
#
loop_
_entity_poly.entity_id
_entity_poly.type
_entity_poly.pdbx_seq_one_letter_code
_entity_poly.pdbx_strand_id
1 'polypeptide(L)'
;GAADAVQIDQVTVLFTDFKGFTALSEKLSPRELVKDLNECFSGFDRITGKYGIEKIKTIGDAYMAAGGLPTPNTTHATDVVQAALEMCDFVAEGKARKIAAGLPFFEVRIGIHTGPVVAGIVGVKKFQYDIWGDTVNTASRMESSGEVGQVNISETTYDQVKVHQHFTFTPRGKVQAKGKGEMEMFFVSRNAVA
;
A
#
# COMPACT_ATOMS: atom_id res chain seq x y z
N GLY A 1 -15.75 7.35 27.91
CA GLY A 1 -16.66 7.25 26.79
C GLY A 1 -16.34 6.07 25.90
N ALA A 2 -17.37 5.45 25.36
CA ALA A 2 -17.20 4.37 24.42
C ALA A 2 -16.40 4.86 23.21
N ALA A 3 -15.42 4.10 22.78
CA ALA A 3 -14.74 4.36 21.53
C ALA A 3 -15.77 4.28 20.38
N ASP A 4 -15.96 5.36 19.67
CA ASP A 4 -16.90 5.39 18.55
C ASP A 4 -16.29 4.64 17.36
N ALA A 5 -16.79 3.45 17.10
CA ALA A 5 -16.47 2.69 15.91
C ALA A 5 -17.53 2.97 14.84
N VAL A 6 -17.09 3.25 13.63
CA VAL A 6 -17.97 3.60 12.51
C VAL A 6 -17.69 2.64 11.36
N GLN A 7 -18.76 2.10 10.77
CA GLN A 7 -18.63 1.35 9.52
C GLN A 7 -18.60 2.33 8.35
N ILE A 8 -17.60 2.17 7.49
CA ILE A 8 -17.46 2.94 6.25
C ILE A 8 -17.52 1.94 5.10
N ASP A 9 -18.50 2.11 4.19
CA ASP A 9 -18.82 1.10 3.19
C ASP A 9 -17.84 1.02 2.03
N GLN A 10 -17.16 2.12 1.70
CA GLN A 10 -16.26 2.19 0.55
C GLN A 10 -14.94 2.82 0.95
N VAL A 11 -13.98 1.96 1.22
CA VAL A 11 -12.60 2.35 1.56
C VAL A 11 -11.63 1.56 0.71
N THR A 12 -10.61 2.21 0.20
CA THR A 12 -9.53 1.55 -0.54
C THR A 12 -8.30 1.48 0.33
N VAL A 13 -7.86 0.26 0.64
CA VAL A 13 -6.75 -0.03 1.57
C VAL A 13 -5.51 -0.43 0.79
N LEU A 14 -4.38 0.13 1.18
CA LEU A 14 -3.07 -0.12 0.58
C LEU A 14 -2.14 -0.70 1.64
N PHE A 15 -1.42 -1.77 1.26
CA PHE A 15 -0.30 -2.31 2.03
C PHE A 15 0.96 -2.30 1.19
N THR A 16 2.07 -1.92 1.80
CA THR A 16 3.39 -2.11 1.22
C THR A 16 4.21 -3.04 2.10
N ASP A 17 5.16 -3.74 1.50
CA ASP A 17 6.15 -4.53 2.23
C ASP A 17 7.47 -4.50 1.45
N PHE A 18 8.58 -4.58 2.18
CA PHE A 18 9.90 -4.57 1.55
C PHE A 18 10.42 -5.98 1.36
N LYS A 19 10.80 -6.29 0.12
CA LYS A 19 11.48 -7.54 -0.21
C LYS A 19 12.97 -7.41 0.11
N GLY A 20 13.52 -8.50 0.62
CA GLY A 20 14.94 -8.55 0.96
C GLY A 20 15.28 -7.88 2.28
N PHE A 21 14.28 -7.50 3.07
CA PHE A 21 14.50 -6.81 4.35
C PHE A 21 15.38 -7.62 5.30
N THR A 22 15.13 -8.92 5.43
CA THR A 22 15.92 -9.81 6.30
C THR A 22 17.38 -9.87 5.84
N ALA A 23 17.62 -10.04 4.54
CA ALA A 23 18.97 -10.06 3.97
C ALA A 23 19.67 -8.71 4.16
N LEU A 24 18.94 -7.60 4.02
CA LEU A 24 19.49 -6.27 4.26
C LEU A 24 19.84 -6.04 5.71
N SER A 25 19.03 -6.54 6.64
CA SER A 25 19.28 -6.41 8.07
C SER A 25 20.59 -7.10 8.51
N GLU A 26 21.05 -8.07 7.74
CA GLU A 26 22.33 -8.73 7.97
C GLU A 26 23.52 -7.94 7.43
N LYS A 27 23.30 -7.09 6.41
CA LYS A 27 24.35 -6.32 5.73
C LYS A 27 24.52 -4.92 6.28
N LEU A 28 23.49 -4.33 6.86
CA LEU A 28 23.49 -2.98 7.39
C LEU A 28 23.58 -3.01 8.92
N SER A 29 24.20 -1.98 9.51
CA SER A 29 24.10 -1.78 10.94
C SER A 29 22.65 -1.47 11.31
N PRO A 30 22.22 -1.70 12.56
CA PRO A 30 20.88 -1.32 13.01
C PRO A 30 20.55 0.15 12.74
N ARG A 31 21.50 1.05 12.92
CA ARG A 31 21.32 2.49 12.66
C ARG A 31 21.08 2.77 11.18
N GLU A 32 21.85 2.16 10.29
CA GLU A 32 21.71 2.31 8.84
C GLU A 32 20.38 1.75 8.35
N LEU A 33 19.97 0.60 8.88
CA LEU A 33 18.70 -0.03 8.52
C LEU A 33 17.52 0.86 8.90
N VAL A 34 17.50 1.38 10.14
CA VAL A 34 16.44 2.28 10.62
C VAL A 34 16.42 3.58 9.82
N LYS A 35 17.60 4.12 9.50
CA LYS A 35 17.70 5.33 8.67
C LYS A 35 17.08 5.12 7.29
N ASP A 36 17.42 4.04 6.61
CA ASP A 36 16.91 3.73 5.28
C ASP A 36 15.39 3.48 5.32
N LEU A 37 14.91 2.77 6.34
CA LEU A 37 13.49 2.52 6.52
C LEU A 37 12.73 3.83 6.74
N ASN A 38 13.24 4.71 7.59
CA ASN A 38 12.64 6.01 7.88
C ASN A 38 12.61 6.92 6.63
N GLU A 39 13.63 6.88 5.80
CA GLU A 39 13.66 7.62 4.54
C GLU A 39 12.53 7.16 3.62
N CYS A 40 12.31 5.84 3.50
CA CYS A 40 11.23 5.28 2.71
C CYS A 40 9.86 5.68 3.27
N PHE A 41 9.65 5.52 4.57
CA PHE A 41 8.38 5.87 5.20
C PHE A 41 8.09 7.37 5.15
N SER A 42 9.10 8.21 5.30
CA SER A 42 8.94 9.66 5.13
C SER A 42 8.53 10.03 3.71
N GLY A 43 9.10 9.36 2.72
CA GLY A 43 8.69 9.50 1.32
C GLY A 43 7.25 9.07 1.10
N PHE A 44 6.85 7.95 1.69
CA PHE A 44 5.47 7.46 1.62
C PHE A 44 4.49 8.43 2.30
N ASP A 45 4.87 9.02 3.44
CA ASP A 45 4.06 10.03 4.12
C ASP A 45 3.81 11.26 3.23
N ARG A 46 4.81 11.72 2.49
CA ARG A 46 4.65 12.82 1.54
C ARG A 46 3.68 12.44 0.42
N ILE A 47 3.80 11.23 -0.10
CA ILE A 47 2.95 10.73 -1.19
C ILE A 47 1.51 10.58 -0.71
N THR A 48 1.27 9.98 0.46
CA THR A 48 -0.08 9.86 1.01
C THR A 48 -0.71 11.24 1.23
N GLY A 49 0.05 12.19 1.77
CA GLY A 49 -0.42 13.57 1.94
C GLY A 49 -0.78 14.25 0.63
N LYS A 50 0.02 14.04 -0.42
CA LYS A 50 -0.23 14.59 -1.76
C LYS A 50 -1.58 14.14 -2.34
N TYR A 51 -1.94 12.89 -2.13
CA TYR A 51 -3.17 12.31 -2.68
C TYR A 51 -4.35 12.34 -1.71
N GLY A 52 -4.19 12.94 -0.54
CA GLY A 52 -5.26 13.06 0.44
C GLY A 52 -5.71 11.74 1.03
N ILE A 53 -4.84 10.73 1.05
CA ILE A 53 -5.13 9.45 1.70
C ILE A 53 -4.54 9.42 3.11
N GLU A 54 -5.15 8.62 3.97
CA GLU A 54 -4.80 8.55 5.39
C GLU A 54 -3.75 7.47 5.64
N LYS A 55 -2.62 7.85 6.23
CA LYS A 55 -1.70 6.86 6.80
C LYS A 55 -2.36 6.26 8.03
N ILE A 56 -2.46 4.95 8.07
CA ILE A 56 -3.04 4.25 9.23
C ILE A 56 -1.93 3.92 10.23
N LYS A 57 -0.96 3.11 9.83
CA LYS A 57 0.16 2.72 10.70
C LYS A 57 1.25 2.01 9.92
N THR A 58 2.40 1.86 10.56
CA THR A 58 3.43 0.94 10.11
C THR A 58 3.43 -0.29 11.01
N ILE A 59 3.72 -1.45 10.43
CA ILE A 59 3.82 -2.72 11.15
C ILE A 59 5.16 -3.33 10.72
N GLY A 60 6.19 -3.14 11.57
CA GLY A 60 7.55 -3.52 11.17
C GLY A 60 8.01 -2.75 9.94
N ASP A 61 8.29 -3.47 8.85
CA ASP A 61 8.66 -2.90 7.56
C ASP A 61 7.48 -2.72 6.60
N ALA A 62 6.26 -2.96 7.07
CA ALA A 62 5.04 -2.76 6.30
C ALA A 62 4.41 -1.39 6.58
N TYR A 63 3.81 -0.80 5.55
CA TYR A 63 3.13 0.50 5.63
C TYR A 63 1.67 0.30 5.21
N MET A 64 0.73 0.81 6.00
CA MET A 64 -0.69 0.72 5.71
C MET A 64 -1.31 2.11 5.61
N ALA A 65 -2.04 2.35 4.54
CA ALA A 65 -2.77 3.59 4.29
C ALA A 65 -4.13 3.29 3.66
N ALA A 66 -5.03 4.25 3.67
CA ALA A 66 -6.36 4.06 3.12
C ALA A 66 -6.96 5.37 2.60
N GLY A 67 -7.72 5.27 1.54
CA GLY A 67 -8.49 6.37 0.98
C GLY A 67 -9.99 6.21 1.27
N GLY A 68 -10.71 7.32 1.37
CA GLY A 68 -12.14 7.32 1.64
C GLY A 68 -12.48 7.44 3.12
N LEU A 69 -11.50 7.76 3.95
CA LEU A 69 -11.69 7.98 5.38
C LEU A 69 -10.70 9.06 5.86
N PRO A 70 -10.95 9.71 7.00
CA PRO A 70 -12.16 9.61 7.83
C PRO A 70 -13.42 10.17 7.16
N THR A 71 -13.25 10.98 6.12
CA THR A 71 -14.37 11.54 5.34
C THR A 71 -14.54 10.73 4.05
N PRO A 72 -15.72 10.12 3.81
CA PRO A 72 -15.98 9.41 2.56
C PRO A 72 -15.85 10.30 1.34
N ASN A 73 -15.39 9.74 0.22
CA ASN A 73 -15.31 10.43 -1.06
C ASN A 73 -15.50 9.42 -2.20
N THR A 74 -15.52 9.89 -3.44
CA THR A 74 -15.69 9.04 -4.63
C THR A 74 -14.40 8.81 -5.39
N THR A 75 -13.27 9.40 -4.96
CA THR A 75 -11.99 9.34 -5.64
C THR A 75 -10.99 8.40 -4.96
N HIS A 76 -11.40 7.76 -3.87
CA HIS A 76 -10.51 6.98 -3.01
C HIS A 76 -9.72 5.90 -3.76
N ALA A 77 -10.34 5.16 -4.66
CA ALA A 77 -9.66 4.08 -5.38
C ALA A 77 -8.58 4.62 -6.33
N THR A 78 -8.90 5.66 -7.10
CA THR A 78 -7.95 6.31 -8.01
C THR A 78 -6.82 6.97 -7.23
N ASP A 79 -7.14 7.65 -6.14
CA ASP A 79 -6.13 8.32 -5.29
C ASP A 79 -5.12 7.30 -4.73
N VAL A 80 -5.62 6.18 -4.23
CA VAL A 80 -4.76 5.13 -3.66
C VAL A 80 -3.89 4.47 -4.73
N VAL A 81 -4.45 4.19 -5.91
CA VAL A 81 -3.67 3.61 -7.02
C VAL A 81 -2.58 4.58 -7.47
N GLN A 82 -2.88 5.86 -7.62
CA GLN A 82 -1.88 6.87 -7.99
C GLN A 82 -0.78 6.98 -6.93
N ALA A 83 -1.14 6.99 -5.66
CA ALA A 83 -0.17 7.00 -4.56
C ALA A 83 0.74 5.76 -4.61
N ALA A 84 0.17 4.59 -4.84
CA ALA A 84 0.91 3.34 -4.93
C ALA A 84 1.93 3.35 -6.07
N LEU A 85 1.54 3.84 -7.25
CA LEU A 85 2.43 3.95 -8.41
C LEU A 85 3.58 4.91 -8.11
N GLU A 86 3.30 6.02 -7.45
CA GLU A 86 4.34 6.99 -7.06
C GLU A 86 5.28 6.43 -5.99
N MET A 87 4.76 5.61 -5.08
CA MET A 87 5.58 4.89 -4.10
C MET A 87 6.55 3.93 -4.78
N CYS A 88 6.09 3.20 -5.81
CA CYS A 88 6.95 2.32 -6.60
C CYS A 88 8.07 3.13 -7.29
N ASP A 89 7.74 4.27 -7.89
CA ASP A 89 8.72 5.15 -8.55
C ASP A 89 9.75 5.66 -7.55
N PHE A 90 9.29 6.09 -6.38
CA PHE A 90 10.16 6.59 -5.30
C PHE A 90 11.16 5.52 -4.84
N VAL A 91 10.70 4.29 -4.65
CA VAL A 91 11.58 3.18 -4.24
C VAL A 91 12.55 2.81 -5.37
N ALA A 92 12.09 2.81 -6.63
CA ALA A 92 12.93 2.53 -7.80
C ALA A 92 14.05 3.56 -7.95
N GLU A 93 13.77 4.84 -7.72
CA GLU A 93 14.77 5.91 -7.74
C GLU A 93 15.80 5.73 -6.63
N GLY A 94 15.34 5.37 -5.43
CA GLY A 94 16.20 5.07 -4.29
C GLY A 94 17.11 3.87 -4.57
N LYS A 95 16.56 2.83 -5.17
CA LYS A 95 17.32 1.64 -5.62
C LYS A 95 18.42 2.03 -6.60
N ALA A 96 18.11 2.85 -7.60
CA ALA A 96 19.08 3.28 -8.60
C ALA A 96 20.25 4.04 -7.95
N ARG A 97 19.95 4.94 -6.99
CA ARG A 97 21.00 5.68 -6.26
C ARG A 97 21.87 4.73 -5.43
N LYS A 98 21.27 3.76 -4.76
CA LYS A 98 21.99 2.76 -3.96
C LYS A 98 22.89 1.89 -4.83
N ILE A 99 22.40 1.43 -5.97
CA ILE A 99 23.20 0.64 -6.92
C ILE A 99 24.40 1.45 -7.41
N ALA A 100 24.20 2.72 -7.79
CA ALA A 100 25.26 3.60 -8.25
C ALA A 100 26.33 3.82 -7.17
N ALA A 101 25.95 3.79 -5.90
CA ALA A 101 26.86 3.96 -4.75
C ALA A 101 27.44 2.63 -4.24
N GLY A 102 27.07 1.49 -4.84
CA GLY A 102 27.50 0.16 -4.38
C GLY A 102 26.89 -0.24 -3.05
N LEU A 103 25.72 0.30 -2.69
CA LEU A 103 25.06 0.06 -1.41
C LEU A 103 23.89 -0.89 -1.55
N PRO A 104 23.54 -1.62 -0.47
CA PRO A 104 22.33 -2.44 -0.44
C PRO A 104 21.06 -1.59 -0.57
N PHE A 105 19.99 -2.15 -1.13
CA PHE A 105 18.75 -1.43 -1.40
C PHE A 105 17.52 -2.27 -1.05
N PHE A 106 16.40 -1.58 -0.82
CA PHE A 106 15.07 -2.20 -0.70
C PHE A 106 14.38 -2.28 -2.05
N GLU A 107 13.53 -3.30 -2.19
CA GLU A 107 12.50 -3.37 -3.21
C GLU A 107 11.15 -3.48 -2.54
N VAL A 108 10.10 -2.96 -3.17
CA VAL A 108 8.76 -2.88 -2.58
C VAL A 108 7.77 -3.70 -3.37
N ARG A 109 6.83 -4.27 -2.64
CA ARG A 109 5.66 -4.97 -3.16
C ARG A 109 4.43 -4.25 -2.59
N ILE A 110 3.46 -3.90 -3.44
CA ILE A 110 2.28 -3.13 -3.03
C ILE A 110 1.01 -3.87 -3.44
N GLY A 111 0.04 -3.94 -2.52
CA GLY A 111 -1.28 -4.52 -2.76
C GLY A 111 -2.40 -3.57 -2.33
N ILE A 112 -3.51 -3.61 -3.07
CA ILE A 112 -4.66 -2.73 -2.85
C ILE A 112 -5.96 -3.52 -2.96
N HIS A 113 -6.89 -3.24 -2.08
CA HIS A 113 -8.24 -3.78 -2.11
C HIS A 113 -9.26 -2.74 -1.66
N THR A 114 -10.48 -2.82 -2.17
CA THR A 114 -11.56 -1.89 -1.86
C THR A 114 -12.74 -2.63 -1.27
N GLY A 115 -13.30 -2.11 -0.20
CA GLY A 115 -14.49 -2.68 0.45
C GLY A 115 -14.82 -1.96 1.75
N PRO A 116 -15.78 -2.50 2.53
CA PRO A 116 -16.17 -1.90 3.80
C PRO A 116 -15.13 -2.18 4.89
N VAL A 117 -14.99 -1.22 5.81
CA VAL A 117 -14.15 -1.36 7.01
C VAL A 117 -14.89 -0.82 8.22
N VAL A 118 -14.47 -1.25 9.40
CA VAL A 118 -14.81 -0.60 10.66
C VAL A 118 -13.61 0.30 11.00
N ALA A 119 -13.87 1.57 11.29
CA ALA A 119 -12.86 2.54 11.65
C ALA A 119 -13.11 3.10 13.04
N GLY A 120 -12.07 3.38 13.77
CA GLY A 120 -12.20 3.92 15.11
C GLY A 120 -10.87 4.31 15.73
N ILE A 121 -10.95 4.99 16.86
CA ILE A 121 -9.78 5.41 17.63
C ILE A 121 -9.58 4.44 18.79
N VAL A 122 -8.38 3.87 18.87
CA VAL A 122 -8.01 2.92 19.92
C VAL A 122 -6.79 3.43 20.67
N GLY A 123 -6.67 2.98 21.92
CA GLY A 123 -5.53 3.25 22.77
C GLY A 123 -5.91 3.91 24.08
N VAL A 124 -5.00 3.83 25.05
CA VAL A 124 -5.16 4.39 26.40
C VAL A 124 -4.20 5.57 26.59
N LYS A 125 -2.91 5.35 26.32
CA LYS A 125 -1.88 6.41 26.44
C LYS A 125 -1.63 7.14 25.14
N LYS A 126 -1.72 6.42 24.02
CA LYS A 126 -1.62 6.99 22.67
C LYS A 126 -2.86 6.58 21.90
N PHE A 127 -3.60 7.58 21.44
CA PHE A 127 -4.77 7.32 20.59
C PHE A 127 -4.31 7.15 19.15
N GLN A 128 -4.80 6.08 18.52
CA GLN A 128 -4.49 5.78 17.12
C GLN A 128 -5.78 5.49 16.38
N TYR A 129 -5.95 6.14 15.23
CA TYR A 129 -6.99 5.84 14.28
C TYR A 129 -6.60 4.55 13.56
N ASP A 130 -7.48 3.57 13.55
CA ASP A 130 -7.22 2.29 12.93
C ASP A 130 -8.46 1.77 12.21
N ILE A 131 -8.27 0.73 11.40
CA ILE A 131 -9.34 0.10 10.62
C ILE A 131 -9.26 -1.41 10.76
N TRP A 132 -10.44 -2.05 10.68
CA TRP A 132 -10.57 -3.50 10.84
C TRP A 132 -11.55 -4.07 9.82
N GLY A 133 -11.41 -5.36 9.57
CA GLY A 133 -12.36 -6.14 8.78
C GLY A 133 -11.69 -6.95 7.69
N ASP A 134 -12.50 -7.71 6.98
CA ASP A 134 -12.04 -8.58 5.90
C ASP A 134 -11.37 -7.82 4.78
N THR A 135 -11.83 -6.59 4.50
CA THR A 135 -11.21 -5.71 3.49
C THR A 135 -9.74 -5.45 3.78
N VAL A 136 -9.39 -5.24 5.05
CA VAL A 136 -8.00 -5.02 5.48
C VAL A 136 -7.18 -6.28 5.24
N ASN A 137 -7.70 -7.44 5.63
CA ASN A 137 -7.03 -8.72 5.43
C ASN A 137 -6.82 -9.01 3.95
N THR A 138 -7.82 -8.76 3.12
CA THR A 138 -7.73 -8.96 1.67
C THR A 138 -6.67 -8.03 1.04
N ALA A 139 -6.61 -6.77 1.46
CA ALA A 139 -5.57 -5.84 0.99
C ALA A 139 -4.16 -6.37 1.31
N SER A 140 -3.98 -6.91 2.51
CA SER A 140 -2.72 -7.56 2.90
C SER A 140 -2.39 -8.75 1.99
N ARG A 141 -3.40 -9.53 1.59
CA ARG A 141 -3.20 -10.65 0.65
C ARG A 141 -2.88 -10.18 -0.76
N MET A 142 -3.41 -9.05 -1.20
CA MET A 142 -3.04 -8.45 -2.48
C MET A 142 -1.54 -8.10 -2.49
N GLU A 143 -1.02 -7.57 -1.39
CA GLU A 143 0.41 -7.30 -1.25
C GLU A 143 1.21 -8.60 -1.28
N SER A 144 0.87 -9.58 -0.44
CA SER A 144 1.64 -10.85 -0.35
C SER A 144 1.55 -11.70 -1.61
N SER A 145 0.52 -11.54 -2.42
CA SER A 145 0.35 -12.21 -3.73
C SER A 145 0.91 -11.39 -4.89
N GLY A 146 1.46 -10.22 -4.62
CA GLY A 146 2.02 -9.32 -5.63
C GLY A 146 3.43 -9.69 -6.04
N GLU A 147 4.02 -8.78 -6.81
CA GLU A 147 5.38 -8.90 -7.33
C GLU A 147 6.15 -7.63 -7.02
N VAL A 148 7.45 -7.75 -6.85
CA VAL A 148 8.37 -6.63 -6.61
C VAL A 148 8.24 -5.59 -7.72
N GLY A 149 8.13 -4.32 -7.33
CA GLY A 149 8.03 -3.20 -8.27
C GLY A 149 6.67 -3.06 -8.94
N GLN A 150 5.70 -3.88 -8.57
CA GLN A 150 4.36 -3.89 -9.16
C GLN A 150 3.31 -3.47 -8.13
N VAL A 151 2.22 -2.89 -8.62
CA VAL A 151 1.03 -2.62 -7.83
C VAL A 151 -0.02 -3.66 -8.20
N ASN A 152 -0.39 -4.50 -7.23
CA ASN A 152 -1.35 -5.58 -7.40
C ASN A 152 -2.70 -5.18 -6.81
N ILE A 153 -3.76 -5.20 -7.60
CA ILE A 153 -5.08 -4.78 -7.17
C ILE A 153 -6.11 -5.90 -7.32
N SER A 154 -7.10 -5.90 -6.45
CA SER A 154 -8.23 -6.81 -6.53
C SER A 154 -9.24 -6.36 -7.60
N GLU A 155 -10.15 -7.25 -7.96
CA GLU A 155 -11.22 -6.96 -8.92
C GLU A 155 -12.09 -5.80 -8.45
N THR A 156 -12.42 -5.70 -7.18
CA THR A 156 -13.26 -4.59 -6.67
C THR A 156 -12.57 -3.25 -6.82
N THR A 157 -11.24 -3.18 -6.65
CA THR A 157 -10.48 -1.97 -6.94
C THR A 157 -10.43 -1.72 -8.44
N TYR A 158 -10.14 -2.75 -9.23
CA TYR A 158 -10.13 -2.66 -10.69
C TYR A 158 -11.45 -2.09 -11.23
N ASP A 159 -12.58 -2.58 -10.76
CA ASP A 159 -13.89 -2.12 -11.21
C ASP A 159 -14.09 -0.63 -11.00
N GLN A 160 -13.48 -0.04 -9.99
CA GLN A 160 -13.59 1.39 -9.69
C GLN A 160 -12.60 2.25 -10.48
N VAL A 161 -11.47 1.70 -10.91
CA VAL A 161 -10.43 2.47 -11.60
C VAL A 161 -10.30 2.14 -13.08
N LYS A 162 -10.97 1.09 -13.58
CA LYS A 162 -10.85 0.63 -14.98
C LYS A 162 -11.26 1.67 -16.02
N VAL A 163 -12.11 2.62 -15.65
CA VAL A 163 -12.53 3.71 -16.54
C VAL A 163 -11.48 4.81 -16.65
N HIS A 164 -10.46 4.80 -15.82
CA HIS A 164 -9.43 5.83 -15.80
C HIS A 164 -8.45 5.62 -16.96
N GLN A 165 -8.40 6.58 -17.88
CA GLN A 165 -7.67 6.44 -19.14
C GLN A 165 -6.16 6.48 -19.02
N HIS A 166 -5.63 6.92 -17.86
CA HIS A 166 -4.19 7.03 -17.63
C HIS A 166 -3.56 5.74 -17.10
N PHE A 167 -4.37 4.72 -16.81
CA PHE A 167 -3.88 3.46 -16.28
C PHE A 167 -3.91 2.36 -17.35
N THR A 168 -2.92 1.49 -17.27
CA THR A 168 -2.87 0.24 -18.03
C THR A 168 -2.99 -0.91 -17.03
N PHE A 169 -3.84 -1.89 -17.34
CA PHE A 169 -4.09 -3.03 -16.48
C PHE A 169 -3.61 -4.31 -17.16
N THR A 170 -2.94 -5.16 -16.39
CA THR A 170 -2.52 -6.48 -16.84
C THR A 170 -3.28 -7.51 -16.01
N PRO A 171 -4.30 -8.17 -16.59
CA PRO A 171 -5.03 -9.22 -15.88
C PRO A 171 -4.09 -10.37 -15.52
N ARG A 172 -4.23 -10.86 -14.30
CA ARG A 172 -3.48 -12.02 -13.81
C ARG A 172 -4.33 -13.27 -13.75
N GLY A 173 -5.64 -13.16 -14.01
CA GLY A 173 -6.61 -14.22 -13.79
C GLY A 173 -6.78 -14.49 -12.31
N LYS A 174 -7.21 -15.70 -11.97
CA LYS A 174 -7.40 -16.14 -10.59
C LYS A 174 -6.07 -16.53 -9.98
N VAL A 175 -5.68 -15.83 -8.93
CA VAL A 175 -4.44 -16.05 -8.19
C VAL A 175 -4.81 -16.55 -6.80
N GLN A 176 -4.06 -17.53 -6.31
CA GLN A 176 -4.27 -18.08 -4.98
C GLN A 176 -3.87 -17.04 -3.92
N ALA A 177 -4.83 -16.65 -3.09
CA ALA A 177 -4.63 -15.74 -1.97
C ALA A 177 -4.76 -16.52 -0.67
N LYS A 178 -3.74 -16.51 0.16
CA LYS A 178 -3.70 -17.27 1.41
C LYS A 178 -4.92 -16.98 2.30
N GLY A 179 -5.70 -18.01 2.64
CA GLY A 179 -6.90 -17.89 3.46
C GLY A 179 -8.12 -17.32 2.74
N LYS A 180 -8.02 -17.00 1.44
CA LYS A 180 -9.08 -16.40 0.63
C LYS A 180 -9.49 -17.24 -0.58
N GLY A 181 -8.74 -18.29 -0.89
CA GLY A 181 -8.93 -19.04 -2.12
C GLY A 181 -8.41 -18.27 -3.34
N GLU A 182 -8.97 -18.57 -4.50
CA GLU A 182 -8.57 -17.89 -5.74
C GLU A 182 -9.33 -16.56 -5.89
N MET A 183 -8.59 -15.53 -6.27
CA MET A 183 -9.13 -14.18 -6.51
C MET A 183 -8.62 -13.61 -7.81
N GLU A 184 -9.49 -12.95 -8.56
CA GLU A 184 -9.08 -12.17 -9.73
C GLU A 184 -8.19 -11.01 -9.28
N MET A 185 -7.04 -10.88 -9.94
CA MET A 185 -6.06 -9.83 -9.64
C MET A 185 -5.58 -9.16 -10.92
N PHE A 186 -5.11 -7.94 -10.77
CA PHE A 186 -4.58 -7.14 -11.88
C PHE A 186 -3.34 -6.41 -11.42
N PHE A 187 -2.32 -6.38 -12.27
CA PHE A 187 -1.27 -5.37 -12.11
C PHE A 187 -1.74 -4.08 -12.77
N VAL A 188 -1.42 -2.95 -12.17
CA VAL A 188 -1.74 -1.63 -12.72
C VAL A 188 -0.45 -0.84 -12.90
N SER A 189 -0.37 -0.11 -14.01
CA SER A 189 0.73 0.79 -14.31
C SER A 189 0.19 2.06 -14.96
N ARG A 190 1.02 3.10 -15.07
CA ARG A 190 0.66 4.28 -15.84
C ARG A 190 0.86 4.01 -17.33
N ASN A 191 0.01 4.61 -18.15
CA ASN A 191 0.22 4.61 -19.59
C ASN A 191 1.55 5.31 -19.89
N ALA A 192 2.25 4.81 -20.92
CA ALA A 192 3.43 5.49 -21.43
C ALA A 192 3.01 6.89 -21.92
N VAL A 193 3.79 7.91 -21.53
CA VAL A 193 3.60 9.26 -22.03
C VAL A 193 4.09 9.27 -23.48
N ALA A 194 3.16 9.57 -24.38
CA ALA A 194 3.51 9.68 -25.78
C ALA A 194 4.35 10.94 -26.04
#